data_32caa1358093df67867d9a72ca50215e
#
_entry.id   32caa1358093df67867d9a72ca50215e
#
_cell.length_a   1.000
_cell.length_b   1.000
_cell.length_c   1.000
_cell.angle_alpha   90.00
_cell.angle_beta   90.00
_cell.angle_gamma   90.00
#
_symmetry.space_group_name_H-M   'P 1'
#
loop_
_entity.id
_entity.type
_entity.pdbx_description
1 polymer ?
#
loop_
_entity_poly.entity_id
_entity_poly.type
_entity_poly.pdbx_seq_one_letter_code
_entity_poly.pdbx_strand_id
1 'polypeptide(L)'
;MPPPVNLPPGYDFTDPDAYTDGVPHAALAALRRTCPVWWNPQPPTVGGFHDEGFWVVTRHEDVRAISRDSGLFSSWRNGALVRLDDDIDEQSFQMQRLIMLNKDAPEHTKLRKLVARGFTPRAIENLRAALSDRAERIVATAAAAGDGGDFVTDIAAELPLQAIAELIGVPQEDRRKLFDWSNEMIGGDDPEYDADPMESVSQLIGYAYGMADERRRCPADDIVTTLIQADVDGDSLTPEEFGFFVLLLAVAGNETTRNAITHGMLAFLDHPDQWELFKRERPATTADEIVRWATPVTSFQRTATADTVLGGQQIRAGDRLAMFYASANFDEEVFENPTVFDITRDPNPHLGFGGSGAHFCLGANLARMEIDLIFGAIADRLPDITKLGDPQRLRSGWLNGIKHFPVGYGGECPVPH
;
A
#
# COMPACT_ATOMS: atom_id res chain seq x y z
N MET A 1 23.54 16.37 -14.70
CA MET A 1 22.83 17.53 -15.32
C MET A 1 22.18 18.31 -14.17
N PRO A 2 22.14 19.65 -14.22
CA PRO A 2 21.35 20.38 -13.25
C PRO A 2 19.89 19.89 -13.31
N PRO A 3 19.15 19.86 -12.20
CA PRO A 3 17.79 19.42 -12.20
C PRO A 3 16.98 20.29 -13.18
N PRO A 4 16.16 19.70 -14.06
CA PRO A 4 15.34 20.44 -15.03
C PRO A 4 14.19 21.20 -14.38
N VAL A 5 14.10 21.15 -13.06
CA VAL A 5 13.11 21.74 -12.18
C VAL A 5 13.83 22.46 -11.07
N ASN A 6 13.25 23.54 -10.52
CA ASN A 6 13.76 24.24 -9.34
C ASN A 6 13.62 23.36 -8.06
N LEU A 7 14.29 22.20 -8.03
CA LEU A 7 14.42 21.41 -6.83
C LEU A 7 15.54 22.01 -5.96
N PRO A 8 15.39 22.01 -4.63
CA PRO A 8 16.49 22.40 -3.74
C PRO A 8 17.73 21.55 -4.00
N PRO A 9 18.94 22.10 -3.81
CA PRO A 9 20.16 21.30 -3.86
C PRO A 9 20.08 20.13 -2.86
N GLY A 10 20.39 18.91 -3.32
CA GLY A 10 20.34 17.71 -2.49
C GLY A 10 18.93 17.15 -2.26
N TYR A 11 17.94 17.59 -3.03
CA TYR A 11 16.58 17.02 -2.93
C TYR A 11 16.59 15.52 -3.22
N ASP A 12 16.04 14.76 -2.30
CA ASP A 12 15.87 13.30 -2.41
C ASP A 12 14.38 12.95 -2.41
N PHE A 13 13.92 12.32 -3.48
CA PHE A 13 12.52 11.88 -3.59
C PHE A 13 12.16 10.71 -2.66
N THR A 14 13.09 10.17 -1.91
CA THR A 14 12.84 9.14 -0.89
C THR A 14 12.99 9.67 0.54
N ASP A 15 13.33 10.95 0.69
CA ASP A 15 13.41 11.58 2.00
C ASP A 15 12.02 11.67 2.62
N PRO A 16 11.77 11.07 3.81
CA PRO A 16 10.48 11.15 4.49
C PRO A 16 10.00 12.59 4.74
N ASP A 17 10.92 13.54 4.96
CA ASP A 17 10.57 14.94 5.19
C ASP A 17 9.94 15.62 3.97
N ALA A 18 10.22 15.13 2.76
CA ALA A 18 9.61 15.63 1.53
C ALA A 18 8.10 15.31 1.42
N TYR A 19 7.57 14.44 2.30
CA TYR A 19 6.19 13.95 2.28
C TYR A 19 5.34 14.45 3.46
N THR A 20 5.89 15.24 4.36
CA THR A 20 5.17 15.76 5.54
C THR A 20 3.94 16.60 5.17
N ASP A 21 4.01 17.32 4.05
CA ASP A 21 2.89 18.08 3.48
C ASP A 21 2.10 17.28 2.40
N GLY A 22 2.48 16.03 2.17
CA GLY A 22 1.91 15.13 1.16
C GLY A 22 2.86 14.85 0.01
N VAL A 23 2.38 14.07 -0.96
CA VAL A 23 3.15 13.71 -2.16
C VAL A 23 3.55 14.99 -2.92
N PRO A 24 4.82 15.16 -3.32
CA PRO A 24 5.31 16.35 -4.03
C PRO A 24 4.85 16.36 -5.51
N HIS A 25 3.53 16.39 -5.74
CA HIS A 25 2.92 16.28 -7.07
C HIS A 25 3.43 17.33 -8.06
N ALA A 26 3.69 18.55 -7.60
CA ALA A 26 4.21 19.62 -8.48
C ALA A 26 5.61 19.30 -9.02
N ALA A 27 6.49 18.80 -8.16
CA ALA A 27 7.84 18.39 -8.55
C ALA A 27 7.81 17.18 -9.49
N LEU A 28 7.01 16.15 -9.15
CA LEU A 28 6.83 14.96 -9.99
C LEU A 28 6.24 15.31 -11.36
N ALA A 29 5.22 16.19 -11.43
CA ALA A 29 4.63 16.64 -12.68
C ALA A 29 5.63 17.44 -13.54
N ALA A 30 6.48 18.24 -12.93
CA ALA A 30 7.52 18.96 -13.64
C ALA A 30 8.59 18.01 -14.22
N LEU A 31 9.01 16.99 -13.46
CA LEU A 31 9.91 15.94 -13.97
C LEU A 31 9.25 15.16 -15.12
N ARG A 32 8.01 14.75 -14.99
CA ARG A 32 7.28 14.01 -16.01
C ARG A 32 7.29 14.71 -17.37
N ARG A 33 7.13 16.04 -17.37
CA ARG A 33 7.15 16.87 -18.59
C ARG A 33 8.53 17.16 -19.15
N THR A 34 9.56 17.24 -18.31
CA THR A 34 10.87 17.77 -18.73
C THR A 34 11.99 16.75 -18.72
N CYS A 35 11.97 15.79 -17.79
CA CYS A 35 13.00 14.76 -17.64
C CYS A 35 12.38 13.53 -16.93
N PRO A 36 11.54 12.75 -17.62
CA PRO A 36 10.71 11.70 -17.01
C PRO A 36 11.50 10.56 -16.35
N VAL A 37 12.75 10.37 -16.76
CA VAL A 37 13.72 9.48 -16.13
C VAL A 37 14.88 10.36 -15.68
N TRP A 38 14.93 10.67 -14.39
CA TRP A 38 15.86 11.62 -13.81
C TRP A 38 16.74 10.95 -12.74
N TRP A 39 18.05 11.24 -12.77
CA TRP A 39 19.00 10.74 -11.76
C TRP A 39 18.86 11.54 -10.47
N ASN A 40 18.45 10.88 -9.38
CA ASN A 40 18.43 11.42 -8.03
C ASN A 40 19.74 11.07 -7.34
N PRO A 41 20.63 12.05 -7.13
CA PRO A 41 21.84 11.82 -6.36
C PRO A 41 21.48 11.51 -4.91
N GLN A 42 22.10 10.48 -4.34
CA GLN A 42 21.92 10.11 -2.94
C GLN A 42 23.30 9.77 -2.37
N PRO A 43 23.67 10.36 -1.22
CA PRO A 43 24.95 10.00 -0.59
C PRO A 43 24.99 8.51 -0.22
N PRO A 44 26.16 7.83 -0.34
CA PRO A 44 26.27 6.40 0.01
C PRO A 44 25.97 6.05 1.48
N THR A 45 25.81 7.06 2.33
CA THR A 45 25.43 6.90 3.75
C THR A 45 23.94 7.08 4.00
N VAL A 46 23.14 7.22 2.95
CA VAL A 46 21.69 7.49 3.04
C VAL A 46 20.93 6.40 2.31
N GLY A 47 19.85 5.92 2.90
CA GLY A 47 18.93 4.99 2.28
C GLY A 47 19.39 3.53 2.22
N GLY A 48 20.51 3.18 2.86
CA GLY A 48 20.96 1.81 3.09
C GLY A 48 21.53 1.06 1.88
N PHE A 49 21.72 1.72 0.70
CA PHE A 49 22.19 1.05 -0.52
C PHE A 49 23.67 1.24 -0.84
N HIS A 50 24.33 2.20 -0.20
CA HIS A 50 25.78 2.49 -0.35
C HIS A 50 26.20 2.81 -1.80
N ASP A 51 25.27 3.27 -2.64
CA ASP A 51 25.52 3.74 -4.01
C ASP A 51 25.46 5.28 -4.12
N GLU A 52 25.52 5.83 -5.34
CA GLU A 52 25.54 7.29 -5.58
C GLU A 52 24.15 7.85 -5.90
N GLY A 53 23.09 7.01 -5.90
CA GLY A 53 21.73 7.44 -6.20
C GLY A 53 20.93 6.43 -7.02
N PHE A 54 19.81 6.90 -7.58
CA PHE A 54 18.88 6.09 -8.32
C PHE A 54 18.15 6.89 -9.39
N TRP A 55 17.51 6.21 -10.33
CA TRP A 55 16.68 6.83 -11.35
C TRP A 55 15.25 7.01 -10.84
N VAL A 56 14.75 8.24 -10.84
CA VAL A 56 13.33 8.57 -10.61
C VAL A 56 12.58 8.40 -11.92
N VAL A 57 11.61 7.49 -11.98
CA VAL A 57 10.80 7.19 -13.17
C VAL A 57 9.39 7.67 -12.94
N THR A 58 8.91 8.63 -13.74
CA THR A 58 7.69 9.40 -13.45
C THR A 58 6.54 9.17 -14.44
N ARG A 59 6.80 8.77 -15.70
CA ARG A 59 5.75 8.52 -16.70
C ARG A 59 5.10 7.16 -16.50
N HIS A 60 3.82 7.12 -16.76
CA HIS A 60 3.01 5.89 -16.67
C HIS A 60 3.56 4.77 -17.57
N GLU A 61 3.92 5.08 -18.83
CA GLU A 61 4.44 4.09 -19.78
C GLU A 61 5.77 3.47 -19.31
N ASP A 62 6.70 4.29 -18.79
CA ASP A 62 8.01 3.85 -18.32
C ASP A 62 7.89 2.98 -17.05
N VAL A 63 7.06 3.40 -16.09
CA VAL A 63 6.74 2.61 -14.88
C VAL A 63 6.14 1.26 -15.25
N ARG A 64 5.25 1.25 -16.24
CA ARG A 64 4.61 0.02 -16.73
C ARG A 64 5.59 -0.88 -17.48
N ALA A 65 6.52 -0.30 -18.24
CA ALA A 65 7.56 -1.05 -18.94
C ALA A 65 8.47 -1.79 -17.96
N ILE A 66 8.97 -1.09 -16.92
CA ILE A 66 9.77 -1.70 -15.85
C ILE A 66 8.99 -2.83 -15.15
N SER A 67 7.73 -2.58 -14.80
CA SER A 67 6.90 -3.55 -14.08
C SER A 67 6.67 -4.85 -14.85
N ARG A 68 6.68 -4.80 -16.18
CA ARG A 68 6.41 -5.94 -17.07
C ARG A 68 7.63 -6.79 -17.35
N ASP A 69 8.80 -6.19 -17.38
CA ASP A 69 10.04 -6.88 -17.71
C ASP A 69 10.86 -7.22 -16.47
N SER A 70 10.38 -8.22 -15.72
CA SER A 70 11.07 -8.71 -14.53
C SER A 70 12.38 -9.44 -14.82
N GLY A 71 12.67 -9.76 -16.08
CA GLY A 71 13.96 -10.31 -16.50
C GLY A 71 15.04 -9.25 -16.57
N LEU A 72 14.69 -8.07 -17.09
CA LEU A 72 15.59 -6.93 -17.18
C LEU A 72 15.63 -6.11 -15.89
N PHE A 73 14.53 -6.04 -15.14
CA PHE A 73 14.39 -5.22 -13.93
C PHE A 73 14.08 -6.09 -12.70
N SER A 74 15.14 -6.44 -11.96
CA SER A 74 15.12 -7.35 -10.82
C SER A 74 14.54 -6.72 -9.56
N SER A 75 13.69 -7.46 -8.85
CA SER A 75 13.28 -7.15 -7.47
C SER A 75 14.29 -7.71 -6.44
N TRP A 76 15.04 -8.76 -6.80
CA TRP A 76 15.93 -9.45 -5.90
C TRP A 76 17.22 -8.68 -5.57
N ARG A 77 17.82 -7.98 -6.55
CA ARG A 77 19.16 -7.43 -6.40
C ARG A 77 19.31 -6.44 -5.23
N ASN A 78 18.41 -5.44 -5.17
CA ASN A 78 18.41 -4.41 -4.13
C ASN A 78 17.05 -4.30 -3.41
N GLY A 79 16.17 -5.31 -3.55
CA GLY A 79 14.83 -5.27 -2.99
C GLY A 79 13.89 -4.33 -3.76
N ALA A 80 12.65 -4.23 -3.28
CA ALA A 80 11.59 -3.42 -3.88
C ALA A 80 11.39 -2.07 -3.18
N LEU A 81 11.84 -1.90 -1.93
CA LEU A 81 11.76 -0.63 -1.21
C LEU A 81 12.82 0.34 -1.72
N VAL A 82 12.42 1.58 -1.92
CA VAL A 82 13.28 2.65 -2.48
C VAL A 82 14.28 3.24 -1.47
N ARG A 83 14.00 3.03 -0.18
CA ARG A 83 14.82 3.45 0.96
C ARG A 83 14.74 2.39 2.05
N LEU A 84 15.86 2.14 2.68
CA LEU A 84 16.04 1.30 3.86
C LEU A 84 16.65 2.14 4.97
N ASP A 85 16.79 1.58 6.16
CA ASP A 85 17.52 2.23 7.25
C ASP A 85 18.96 2.53 6.82
N ASP A 86 19.45 3.72 7.16
CA ASP A 86 20.76 4.20 6.70
C ASP A 86 21.91 3.29 7.17
N ASP A 87 21.73 2.59 8.29
CA ASP A 87 22.69 1.67 8.93
C ASP A 87 22.28 0.19 8.86
N ILE A 88 21.38 -0.16 7.91
CA ILE A 88 20.95 -1.56 7.74
C ILE A 88 22.14 -2.49 7.56
N ASP A 89 22.22 -3.54 8.36
CA ASP A 89 23.26 -4.54 8.22
C ASP A 89 22.93 -5.60 7.13
N GLU A 90 23.96 -6.31 6.70
CA GLU A 90 23.82 -7.33 5.65
C GLU A 90 22.84 -8.44 6.06
N GLN A 91 22.75 -8.82 7.33
CA GLN A 91 21.84 -9.87 7.79
C GLN A 91 20.38 -9.41 7.66
N SER A 92 20.09 -8.20 8.10
CA SER A 92 18.74 -7.58 7.99
C SER A 92 18.35 -7.40 6.52
N PHE A 93 19.28 -7.00 5.66
CA PHE A 93 19.06 -6.91 4.22
C PHE A 93 18.75 -8.28 3.59
N GLN A 94 19.48 -9.34 3.97
CA GLN A 94 19.20 -10.71 3.50
C GLN A 94 17.85 -11.23 3.98
N MET A 95 17.42 -10.86 5.20
CA MET A 95 16.07 -11.22 5.69
C MET A 95 14.96 -10.60 4.83
N GLN A 96 15.11 -9.34 4.41
CA GLN A 96 14.12 -8.72 3.51
C GLN A 96 13.96 -9.47 2.18
N ARG A 97 15.02 -10.11 1.68
CA ARG A 97 14.97 -10.93 0.46
C ARG A 97 14.11 -12.19 0.59
N LEU A 98 13.76 -12.61 1.81
CA LEU A 98 12.85 -13.74 2.01
C LEU A 98 11.39 -13.37 1.71
N ILE A 99 11.05 -12.09 1.75
CA ILE A 99 9.72 -11.59 1.39
C ILE A 99 9.47 -11.80 -0.11
N MET A 100 8.30 -12.34 -0.48
CA MET A 100 7.95 -12.62 -1.88
C MET A 100 8.05 -11.39 -2.79
N LEU A 101 7.78 -10.19 -2.27
CA LEU A 101 7.90 -8.92 -3.00
C LEU A 101 9.30 -8.69 -3.56
N ASN A 102 10.33 -9.20 -2.87
CA ASN A 102 11.74 -9.03 -3.19
C ASN A 102 12.33 -10.20 -3.98
N LYS A 103 11.51 -11.09 -4.53
CA LYS A 103 11.97 -12.24 -5.30
C LYS A 103 11.73 -12.06 -6.80
N ASP A 104 12.61 -12.68 -7.60
CA ASP A 104 12.45 -12.80 -9.05
C ASP A 104 12.01 -14.23 -9.42
N ALA A 105 11.65 -14.46 -10.69
CA ALA A 105 11.43 -15.80 -11.20
C ALA A 105 12.77 -16.60 -11.20
N PRO A 106 12.75 -17.92 -10.90
CA PRO A 106 11.56 -18.78 -10.75
C PRO A 106 10.94 -18.76 -9.34
N GLU A 107 11.66 -18.35 -8.30
CA GLU A 107 11.23 -18.41 -6.88
C GLU A 107 9.96 -17.61 -6.64
N HIS A 108 9.89 -16.38 -7.15
CA HIS A 108 8.68 -15.57 -7.09
C HIS A 108 7.49 -16.32 -7.72
N THR A 109 7.68 -16.89 -8.91
CA THR A 109 6.61 -17.58 -9.64
C THR A 109 6.08 -18.78 -8.86
N LYS A 110 6.98 -19.54 -8.21
CA LYS A 110 6.63 -20.66 -7.34
C LYS A 110 5.75 -20.20 -6.17
N LEU A 111 6.24 -19.25 -5.38
CA LEU A 111 5.50 -18.73 -4.23
C LEU A 111 4.17 -18.11 -4.65
N ARG A 112 4.17 -17.31 -5.72
CA ARG A 112 2.95 -16.70 -6.24
C ARG A 112 1.87 -17.71 -6.61
N LYS A 113 2.24 -18.84 -7.24
CA LYS A 113 1.29 -19.93 -7.57
C LYS A 113 0.69 -20.56 -6.32
N LEU A 114 1.50 -20.78 -5.26
CA LEU A 114 1.03 -21.33 -3.99
C LEU A 114 0.00 -20.41 -3.33
N VAL A 115 0.37 -19.14 -3.13
CA VAL A 115 -0.44 -18.19 -2.37
C VAL A 115 -1.68 -17.69 -3.13
N ALA A 116 -1.63 -17.62 -4.46
CA ALA A 116 -2.76 -17.14 -5.29
C ALA A 116 -4.03 -17.99 -5.15
N ARG A 117 -3.92 -19.23 -4.66
CA ARG A 117 -5.09 -20.10 -4.39
C ARG A 117 -6.04 -19.48 -3.35
N GLY A 118 -5.51 -18.77 -2.35
CA GLY A 118 -6.30 -18.08 -1.33
C GLY A 118 -6.92 -16.75 -1.82
N PHE A 119 -6.46 -16.22 -2.96
CA PHE A 119 -6.88 -14.91 -3.49
C PHE A 119 -7.64 -15.01 -4.81
N THR A 120 -8.20 -16.18 -5.12
CA THR A 120 -9.06 -16.31 -6.31
C THR A 120 -10.30 -15.41 -6.17
N PRO A 121 -10.88 -14.92 -7.29
CA PRO A 121 -12.10 -14.11 -7.23
C PRO A 121 -13.22 -14.78 -6.43
N ARG A 122 -13.35 -16.11 -6.52
CA ARG A 122 -14.33 -16.88 -5.74
C ARG A 122 -14.02 -16.90 -4.24
N ALA A 123 -12.75 -17.05 -3.85
CA ALA A 123 -12.34 -17.03 -2.45
C ALA A 123 -12.62 -15.67 -1.83
N ILE A 124 -12.30 -14.59 -2.54
CA ILE A 124 -12.58 -13.21 -2.09
C ILE A 124 -14.09 -12.97 -2.02
N GLU A 125 -14.87 -13.39 -3.01
CA GLU A 125 -16.34 -13.22 -3.00
C GLU A 125 -17.00 -13.94 -1.81
N ASN A 126 -16.46 -15.07 -1.38
CA ASN A 126 -16.97 -15.78 -0.19
C ASN A 126 -16.83 -14.95 1.11
N LEU A 127 -15.91 -13.98 1.15
CA LEU A 127 -15.74 -13.08 2.30
C LEU A 127 -16.75 -11.93 2.30
N ARG A 128 -17.40 -11.63 1.16
CA ARG A 128 -18.23 -10.43 0.98
C ARG A 128 -19.30 -10.27 2.07
N ALA A 129 -20.06 -11.31 2.38
CA ALA A 129 -21.12 -11.23 3.37
C ALA A 129 -20.59 -10.89 4.77
N ALA A 130 -19.52 -11.58 5.19
CA ALA A 130 -18.89 -11.33 6.49
C ALA A 130 -18.27 -9.92 6.56
N LEU A 131 -17.59 -9.47 5.49
CA LEU A 131 -17.00 -8.13 5.44
C LEU A 131 -18.06 -7.03 5.35
N SER A 132 -19.19 -7.27 4.67
CA SER A 132 -20.34 -6.35 4.66
C SER A 132 -20.90 -6.15 6.07
N ASP A 133 -21.16 -7.25 6.79
CA ASP A 133 -21.63 -7.18 8.19
C ASP A 133 -20.63 -6.48 9.11
N ARG A 134 -19.33 -6.62 8.84
CA ARG A 134 -18.29 -5.94 9.61
C ARG A 134 -18.27 -4.44 9.31
N ALA A 135 -18.27 -4.05 8.04
CA ALA A 135 -18.34 -2.65 7.63
C ALA A 135 -19.53 -1.93 8.27
N GLU A 136 -20.71 -2.55 8.24
CA GLU A 136 -21.90 -2.04 8.88
C GLU A 136 -21.75 -1.85 10.40
N ARG A 137 -21.14 -2.83 11.10
CA ARG A 137 -20.89 -2.71 12.54
C ARG A 137 -19.86 -1.66 12.90
N ILE A 138 -18.76 -1.56 12.12
CA ILE A 138 -17.72 -0.54 12.32
C ILE A 138 -18.34 0.85 12.25
N VAL A 139 -19.04 1.15 11.15
CA VAL A 139 -19.66 2.47 10.95
C VAL A 139 -20.76 2.75 11.96
N ALA A 140 -21.59 1.73 12.32
CA ALA A 140 -22.60 1.88 13.39
C ALA A 140 -21.97 2.17 14.76
N THR A 141 -20.81 1.59 15.07
CA THR A 141 -20.08 1.85 16.31
C THR A 141 -19.55 3.28 16.33
N ALA A 142 -18.94 3.74 15.25
CA ALA A 142 -18.50 5.13 15.12
C ALA A 142 -19.66 6.12 15.24
N ALA A 143 -20.78 5.86 14.57
CA ALA A 143 -21.99 6.68 14.68
C ALA A 143 -22.57 6.75 16.10
N ALA A 144 -22.49 5.65 16.87
CA ALA A 144 -22.96 5.59 18.26
C ALA A 144 -21.99 6.24 19.26
N ALA A 145 -20.75 6.49 18.89
CA ALA A 145 -19.74 7.11 19.78
C ALA A 145 -19.98 8.60 20.02
N GLY A 146 -20.85 9.25 19.23
CA GLY A 146 -21.27 10.65 19.44
C GLY A 146 -20.79 11.61 18.37
N ASP A 147 -20.38 12.82 18.76
CA ASP A 147 -20.25 13.97 17.85
C ASP A 147 -19.08 13.88 16.85
N GLY A 148 -18.13 12.96 17.04
CA GLY A 148 -16.98 12.79 16.15
C GLY A 148 -15.90 11.89 16.73
N GLY A 149 -14.82 11.69 15.96
CA GLY A 149 -13.71 10.83 16.34
C GLY A 149 -12.55 10.94 15.35
N ASP A 150 -11.69 9.94 15.37
CA ASP A 150 -10.60 9.79 14.43
C ASP A 150 -10.99 8.78 13.33
N PHE A 151 -11.22 9.26 12.12
CA PHE A 151 -11.62 8.42 10.99
C PHE A 151 -10.66 7.25 10.73
N VAL A 152 -9.37 7.44 10.99
CA VAL A 152 -8.36 6.41 10.76
C VAL A 152 -8.56 5.24 11.71
N THR A 153 -8.59 5.52 13.02
CA THR A 153 -8.67 4.46 14.05
C THR A 153 -10.07 3.90 14.22
N ASP A 154 -11.10 4.72 14.05
CA ASP A 154 -12.49 4.33 14.30
C ASP A 154 -13.13 3.58 13.12
N ILE A 155 -12.69 3.89 11.89
CA ILE A 155 -13.33 3.37 10.67
C ILE A 155 -12.32 2.75 9.71
N ALA A 156 -11.31 3.52 9.24
CA ALA A 156 -10.51 3.13 8.08
C ALA A 156 -9.59 1.93 8.35
N ALA A 157 -9.04 1.80 9.57
CA ALA A 157 -8.14 0.71 9.95
C ALA A 157 -8.89 -0.59 10.27
N GLU A 158 -10.12 -0.51 10.77
CA GLU A 158 -10.82 -1.65 11.36
C GLU A 158 -11.22 -2.72 10.31
N LEU A 159 -11.74 -2.31 9.13
CA LEU A 159 -12.18 -3.28 8.14
C LEU A 159 -11.02 -4.06 7.52
N PRO A 160 -9.92 -3.42 7.03
CA PRO A 160 -8.76 -4.14 6.50
C PRO A 160 -8.12 -5.08 7.53
N LEU A 161 -8.01 -4.63 8.79
CA LEU A 161 -7.46 -5.43 9.86
C LEU A 161 -8.29 -6.69 10.14
N GLN A 162 -9.62 -6.54 10.20
CA GLN A 162 -10.53 -7.68 10.38
C GLN A 162 -10.55 -8.61 9.15
N ALA A 163 -10.43 -8.07 7.94
CA ALA A 163 -10.35 -8.83 6.70
C ALA A 163 -9.07 -9.68 6.63
N ILE A 164 -7.93 -9.09 6.96
CA ILE A 164 -6.66 -9.81 7.00
C ILE A 164 -6.67 -10.87 8.11
N ALA A 165 -7.16 -10.55 9.31
CA ALA A 165 -7.29 -11.52 10.38
C ALA A 165 -8.16 -12.72 9.98
N GLU A 166 -9.30 -12.48 9.34
CA GLU A 166 -10.18 -13.52 8.79
C GLU A 166 -9.46 -14.35 7.73
N LEU A 167 -8.83 -13.68 6.76
CA LEU A 167 -8.14 -14.31 5.65
C LEU A 167 -7.01 -15.24 6.12
N ILE A 168 -6.21 -14.78 7.09
CA ILE A 168 -5.08 -15.55 7.64
C ILE A 168 -5.57 -16.57 8.71
N GLY A 169 -6.80 -16.47 9.19
CA GLY A 169 -7.33 -17.31 10.28
C GLY A 169 -6.80 -16.91 11.66
N VAL A 170 -6.43 -15.63 11.84
CA VAL A 170 -6.07 -15.06 13.14
C VAL A 170 -7.34 -14.83 13.95
N PRO A 171 -7.42 -15.26 15.23
CA PRO A 171 -8.52 -14.92 16.11
C PRO A 171 -8.76 -13.41 16.18
N GLN A 172 -10.03 -12.99 16.12
CA GLN A 172 -10.36 -11.56 16.09
C GLN A 172 -9.90 -10.81 17.35
N GLU A 173 -9.75 -11.49 18.49
CA GLU A 173 -9.17 -10.94 19.71
C GLU A 173 -7.68 -10.60 19.57
N ASP A 174 -6.95 -11.29 18.69
CA ASP A 174 -5.53 -11.07 18.45
C ASP A 174 -5.26 -10.06 17.31
N ARG A 175 -6.29 -9.62 16.58
CA ARG A 175 -6.11 -8.70 15.45
C ARG A 175 -5.37 -7.41 15.81
N ARG A 176 -5.54 -6.93 17.05
CA ARG A 176 -4.86 -5.72 17.52
C ARG A 176 -3.34 -5.87 17.53
N LYS A 177 -2.84 -7.07 17.84
CA LYS A 177 -1.40 -7.36 17.79
C LYS A 177 -0.85 -7.18 16.36
N LEU A 178 -1.61 -7.66 15.34
CA LEU A 178 -1.20 -7.46 13.94
C LEU A 178 -1.15 -5.97 13.57
N PHE A 179 -2.12 -5.18 14.07
CA PHE A 179 -2.16 -3.74 13.85
C PHE A 179 -0.94 -3.04 14.46
N ASP A 180 -0.67 -3.32 15.74
CA ASP A 180 0.42 -2.69 16.45
C ASP A 180 1.77 -3.05 15.80
N TRP A 181 2.03 -4.33 15.55
CA TRP A 181 3.25 -4.78 14.85
C TRP A 181 3.40 -4.20 13.44
N SER A 182 2.31 -4.10 12.66
CA SER A 182 2.40 -3.52 11.31
C SER A 182 2.73 -2.03 11.36
N ASN A 183 2.14 -1.27 12.26
CA ASN A 183 2.46 0.16 12.44
C ASN A 183 3.92 0.38 12.86
N GLU A 184 4.42 -0.42 13.82
CA GLU A 184 5.80 -0.35 14.30
C GLU A 184 6.81 -0.69 13.19
N MET A 185 6.50 -1.69 12.35
CA MET A 185 7.37 -2.06 11.21
C MET A 185 7.47 -1.01 10.13
N ILE A 186 6.38 -0.26 9.87
CA ILE A 186 6.34 0.72 8.77
C ILE A 186 6.59 2.15 9.22
N GLY A 187 6.42 2.41 10.51
CA GLY A 187 6.50 3.74 11.11
C GLY A 187 7.90 4.14 11.57
N GLY A 188 8.96 3.36 11.28
CA GLY A 188 10.32 3.62 11.78
C GLY A 188 10.88 5.01 11.50
N ASP A 189 10.45 5.65 10.42
CA ASP A 189 10.81 7.04 10.10
C ASP A 189 9.95 8.09 10.86
N ASP A 190 8.84 7.69 11.47
CA ASP A 190 7.90 8.61 12.11
C ASP A 190 8.08 8.61 13.64
N PRO A 191 8.33 9.77 14.27
CA PRO A 191 8.62 9.87 15.70
C PRO A 191 7.47 9.46 16.63
N GLU A 192 6.28 9.21 16.12
CA GLU A 192 5.15 8.69 16.89
C GLU A 192 5.31 7.19 17.21
N TYR A 193 6.05 6.45 16.37
CA TYR A 193 6.29 5.01 16.53
C TYR A 193 7.70 4.80 17.06
N ASP A 194 7.84 4.83 18.41
CA ASP A 194 9.12 4.63 19.11
C ASP A 194 9.29 3.14 19.50
N ALA A 195 9.31 2.26 18.49
CA ALA A 195 9.49 0.82 18.67
C ALA A 195 10.63 0.31 17.78
N ASP A 196 11.25 -0.79 18.18
CA ASP A 196 12.22 -1.50 17.33
C ASP A 196 11.46 -2.32 16.26
N PRO A 197 11.52 -1.94 14.97
CA PRO A 197 10.84 -2.68 13.91
C PRO A 197 11.22 -4.16 13.86
N MET A 198 12.46 -4.52 14.23
CA MET A 198 12.93 -5.91 14.22
C MET A 198 12.31 -6.76 15.33
N GLU A 199 11.97 -6.15 16.46
CA GLU A 199 11.21 -6.86 17.50
C GLU A 199 9.82 -7.21 17.00
N SER A 200 9.11 -6.29 16.38
CA SER A 200 7.77 -6.51 15.81
C SER A 200 7.79 -7.56 14.68
N VAL A 201 8.81 -7.53 13.80
CA VAL A 201 9.05 -8.59 12.80
C VAL A 201 9.19 -9.95 13.47
N SER A 202 10.01 -10.05 14.52
CA SER A 202 10.28 -11.31 15.24
C SER A 202 9.02 -11.84 15.93
N GLN A 203 8.24 -10.96 16.56
CA GLN A 203 6.98 -11.32 17.25
C GLN A 203 5.94 -11.83 16.24
N LEU A 204 5.79 -11.16 15.11
CA LEU A 204 4.83 -11.56 14.08
C LEU A 204 5.21 -12.88 13.42
N ILE A 205 6.48 -13.10 13.09
CA ILE A 205 6.97 -14.37 12.54
C ILE A 205 6.78 -15.50 13.57
N GLY A 206 7.10 -15.26 14.84
CA GLY A 206 6.86 -16.23 15.92
C GLY A 206 5.39 -16.60 16.07
N TYR A 207 4.50 -15.62 15.97
CA TYR A 207 3.06 -15.83 15.97
C TYR A 207 2.60 -16.68 14.77
N ALA A 208 3.12 -16.37 13.57
CA ALA A 208 2.82 -17.14 12.35
C ALA A 208 3.27 -18.60 12.46
N TYR A 209 4.43 -18.88 13.05
CA TYR A 209 4.89 -20.26 13.30
C TYR A 209 3.96 -21.00 14.27
N GLY A 210 3.52 -20.35 15.34
CA GLY A 210 2.54 -20.91 16.27
C GLY A 210 1.24 -21.29 15.59
N MET A 211 0.72 -20.42 14.73
CA MET A 211 -0.46 -20.70 13.91
C MET A 211 -0.24 -21.89 12.96
N ALA A 212 0.89 -21.93 12.26
CA ALA A 212 1.22 -23.02 11.36
C ALA A 212 1.22 -24.37 12.09
N ASP A 213 1.84 -24.44 13.28
CA ASP A 213 1.89 -25.64 14.10
C ASP A 213 0.52 -26.05 14.63
N GLU A 214 -0.33 -25.11 14.98
CA GLU A 214 -1.71 -25.38 15.37
C GLU A 214 -2.52 -25.96 14.19
N ARG A 215 -2.43 -25.36 13.00
CA ARG A 215 -3.16 -25.81 11.81
C ARG A 215 -2.67 -27.17 11.27
N ARG A 216 -1.39 -27.51 11.46
CA ARG A 216 -0.91 -28.87 11.17
C ARG A 216 -1.57 -29.92 12.07
N ARG A 217 -1.87 -29.58 13.34
CA ARG A 217 -2.52 -30.49 14.31
C ARG A 217 -4.04 -30.49 14.18
N CYS A 218 -4.63 -29.31 13.87
CA CYS A 218 -6.05 -29.10 13.79
C CYS A 218 -6.36 -28.21 12.57
N PRO A 219 -6.50 -28.77 11.35
CA PRO A 219 -6.83 -28.02 10.14
C PRO A 219 -8.15 -27.27 10.29
N ALA A 220 -8.22 -26.04 9.75
CA ALA A 220 -9.42 -25.20 9.68
C ALA A 220 -9.71 -24.80 8.23
N ASP A 221 -10.85 -24.18 7.99
CA ASP A 221 -11.22 -23.63 6.67
C ASP A 221 -10.66 -22.19 6.55
N ASP A 222 -9.33 -22.08 6.53
CA ASP A 222 -8.61 -20.82 6.42
C ASP A 222 -7.43 -20.91 5.43
N ILE A 223 -6.87 -19.74 5.09
CA ILE A 223 -5.76 -19.67 4.15
C ILE A 223 -4.49 -20.32 4.73
N VAL A 224 -4.30 -20.27 6.05
CA VAL A 224 -3.15 -20.90 6.70
C VAL A 224 -3.16 -22.41 6.44
N THR A 225 -4.28 -23.07 6.70
CA THR A 225 -4.45 -24.48 6.38
C THR A 225 -4.25 -24.77 4.90
N THR A 226 -4.85 -23.93 4.03
CA THR A 226 -4.71 -24.03 2.58
C THR A 226 -3.26 -23.93 2.14
N LEU A 227 -2.50 -22.98 2.70
CA LEU A 227 -1.10 -22.75 2.33
C LEU A 227 -0.15 -23.80 2.88
N ILE A 228 -0.38 -24.26 4.13
CA ILE A 228 0.43 -25.32 4.75
C ILE A 228 0.25 -26.66 4.02
N GLN A 229 -0.95 -26.92 3.50
CA GLN A 229 -1.29 -28.13 2.75
C GLN A 229 -1.07 -27.97 1.24
N ALA A 230 -0.73 -26.76 0.77
CA ALA A 230 -0.52 -26.51 -0.64
C ALA A 230 0.69 -27.30 -1.16
N ASP A 231 0.45 -28.06 -2.20
CA ASP A 231 1.47 -28.71 -3.02
C ASP A 231 1.26 -28.26 -4.48
N VAL A 232 2.29 -27.72 -5.07
CA VAL A 232 2.32 -27.33 -6.50
C VAL A 232 3.53 -28.01 -7.12
N ASP A 233 3.31 -29.04 -7.89
CA ASP A 233 4.37 -29.81 -8.56
C ASP A 233 5.39 -30.44 -7.59
N GLY A 234 4.95 -30.82 -6.37
CA GLY A 234 5.80 -31.34 -5.30
C GLY A 234 6.44 -30.26 -4.41
N ASP A 235 6.11 -28.99 -4.64
CA ASP A 235 6.58 -27.84 -3.87
C ASP A 235 5.54 -27.40 -2.84
N SER A 236 5.99 -27.19 -1.60
CA SER A 236 5.22 -26.61 -0.50
C SER A 236 5.98 -25.45 0.12
N LEU A 237 5.28 -24.59 0.87
CA LEU A 237 5.94 -23.51 1.63
C LEU A 237 6.78 -24.10 2.76
N THR A 238 8.01 -23.62 2.88
CA THR A 238 8.80 -23.83 4.10
C THR A 238 8.20 -23.04 5.27
N PRO A 239 8.51 -23.36 6.52
CA PRO A 239 8.08 -22.57 7.66
C PRO A 239 8.49 -21.10 7.55
N GLU A 240 9.71 -20.84 7.08
CA GLU A 240 10.24 -19.49 6.87
C GLU A 240 9.44 -18.74 5.79
N GLU A 241 9.23 -19.35 4.62
CA GLU A 241 8.43 -18.77 3.53
C GLU A 241 7.01 -18.46 3.99
N PHE A 242 6.41 -19.34 4.81
CA PHE A 242 5.10 -19.09 5.41
C PHE A 242 5.13 -17.90 6.37
N GLY A 243 6.10 -17.84 7.29
CA GLY A 243 6.25 -16.72 8.24
C GLY A 243 6.37 -15.37 7.53
N PHE A 244 7.26 -15.27 6.53
CA PHE A 244 7.43 -14.06 5.73
C PHE A 244 6.22 -13.74 4.85
N PHE A 245 5.44 -14.74 4.45
CA PHE A 245 4.19 -14.49 3.73
C PHE A 245 3.12 -13.90 4.65
N VAL A 246 2.97 -14.40 5.88
CA VAL A 246 2.05 -13.83 6.88
C VAL A 246 2.46 -12.39 7.22
N LEU A 247 3.77 -12.15 7.41
CA LEU A 247 4.31 -10.79 7.61
C LEU A 247 3.93 -9.87 6.45
N LEU A 248 4.16 -10.31 5.20
CA LEU A 248 3.81 -9.53 4.02
C LEU A 248 2.31 -9.20 3.97
N LEU A 249 1.44 -10.15 4.31
CA LEU A 249 0.00 -9.92 4.32
C LEU A 249 -0.43 -8.95 5.41
N ALA A 250 0.13 -9.07 6.62
CA ALA A 250 -0.19 -8.18 7.74
C ALA A 250 0.12 -6.72 7.41
N VAL A 251 1.28 -6.46 6.79
CA VAL A 251 1.69 -5.11 6.40
C VAL A 251 0.94 -4.65 5.14
N ALA A 252 1.02 -5.42 4.06
CA ALA A 252 0.52 -4.97 2.75
C ALA A 252 -1.00 -4.85 2.70
N GLY A 253 -1.73 -5.73 3.39
CA GLY A 253 -3.19 -5.75 3.35
C GLY A 253 -3.85 -4.73 4.28
N ASN A 254 -3.21 -4.41 5.41
CA ASN A 254 -3.75 -3.46 6.38
C ASN A 254 -3.48 -2.01 5.96
N GLU A 255 -2.20 -1.64 5.86
CA GLU A 255 -1.77 -0.26 5.70
C GLU A 255 -2.24 0.40 4.41
N THR A 256 -2.11 -0.30 3.29
CA THR A 256 -2.44 0.27 1.99
C THR A 256 -3.94 0.52 1.84
N THR A 257 -4.79 -0.40 2.31
CA THR A 257 -6.24 -0.26 2.24
C THR A 257 -6.74 0.78 3.24
N ARG A 258 -6.19 0.82 4.46
CA ARG A 258 -6.46 1.89 5.45
C ARG A 258 -6.19 3.27 4.85
N ASN A 259 -5.01 3.45 4.23
CA ASN A 259 -4.65 4.72 3.62
C ASN A 259 -5.51 5.05 2.41
N ALA A 260 -5.89 4.06 1.56
CA ALA A 260 -6.83 4.29 0.47
C ALA A 260 -8.19 4.77 0.97
N ILE A 261 -8.76 4.13 2.00
CA ILE A 261 -10.03 4.53 2.62
C ILE A 261 -9.93 5.94 3.22
N THR A 262 -8.86 6.23 3.95
CA THR A 262 -8.67 7.54 4.58
C THR A 262 -8.56 8.66 3.56
N HIS A 263 -7.72 8.48 2.52
CA HIS A 263 -7.60 9.44 1.43
C HIS A 263 -8.89 9.57 0.61
N GLY A 264 -9.63 8.46 0.43
CA GLY A 264 -10.92 8.46 -0.24
C GLY A 264 -11.93 9.34 0.50
N MET A 265 -12.01 9.22 1.84
CA MET A 265 -12.90 10.07 2.63
C MET A 265 -12.46 11.53 2.60
N LEU A 266 -11.16 11.80 2.75
CA LEU A 266 -10.62 13.16 2.60
C LEU A 266 -10.98 13.73 1.21
N ALA A 267 -10.82 12.98 0.14
CA ALA A 267 -11.17 13.39 -1.21
C ALA A 267 -12.67 13.71 -1.34
N PHE A 268 -13.56 12.88 -0.78
CA PHE A 268 -14.99 13.17 -0.77
C PHE A 268 -15.35 14.43 0.01
N LEU A 269 -14.70 14.69 1.13
CA LEU A 269 -14.94 15.89 1.93
C LEU A 269 -14.41 17.16 1.24
N ASP A 270 -13.33 17.04 0.47
CA ASP A 270 -12.78 18.13 -0.34
C ASP A 270 -13.54 18.32 -1.69
N HIS A 271 -14.34 17.29 -2.13
CA HIS A 271 -15.14 17.32 -3.36
C HIS A 271 -16.59 16.90 -3.04
N PRO A 272 -17.40 17.78 -2.40
CA PRO A 272 -18.74 17.43 -1.94
C PRO A 272 -19.71 16.96 -3.04
N ASP A 273 -19.53 17.45 -4.27
CA ASP A 273 -20.28 16.99 -5.45
C ASP A 273 -20.07 15.50 -5.75
N GLN A 274 -18.85 15.01 -5.56
CA GLN A 274 -18.52 13.60 -5.73
C GLN A 274 -19.09 12.74 -4.59
N TRP A 275 -19.14 13.28 -3.37
CA TRP A 275 -19.80 12.62 -2.25
C TRP A 275 -21.32 12.51 -2.46
N GLU A 276 -21.97 13.59 -2.89
CA GLU A 276 -23.41 13.55 -3.23
C GLU A 276 -23.70 12.58 -4.38
N LEU A 277 -22.82 12.53 -5.39
CA LEU A 277 -22.93 11.56 -6.48
C LEU A 277 -22.81 10.12 -5.96
N PHE A 278 -21.79 9.85 -5.11
CA PHE A 278 -21.61 8.52 -4.52
C PHE A 278 -22.79 8.09 -3.66
N LYS A 279 -23.32 8.95 -2.81
CA LYS A 279 -24.50 8.64 -1.99
C LYS A 279 -25.72 8.22 -2.83
N ARG A 280 -25.86 8.80 -4.02
CA ARG A 280 -27.00 8.58 -4.91
C ARG A 280 -26.84 7.39 -5.85
N GLU A 281 -25.66 7.23 -6.45
CA GLU A 281 -25.47 6.33 -7.62
C GLU A 281 -24.52 5.16 -7.38
N ARG A 282 -23.59 5.25 -6.41
CA ARG A 282 -22.61 4.19 -6.09
C ARG A 282 -21.86 3.67 -7.33
N PRO A 283 -21.16 4.51 -8.13
CA PRO A 283 -20.47 4.06 -9.32
C PRO A 283 -19.47 2.94 -9.00
N ALA A 284 -19.44 1.87 -9.79
CA ALA A 284 -18.53 0.73 -9.63
C ALA A 284 -17.04 1.10 -9.86
N THR A 285 -16.79 2.27 -10.46
CA THR A 285 -15.46 2.84 -10.73
C THR A 285 -14.85 3.54 -9.52
N THR A 286 -15.64 3.75 -8.45
CA THR A 286 -15.25 4.56 -7.27
C THR A 286 -14.00 4.01 -6.59
N ALA A 287 -13.92 2.70 -6.36
CA ALA A 287 -12.76 2.11 -5.68
C ALA A 287 -11.46 2.31 -6.47
N ASP A 288 -11.50 2.17 -7.79
CA ASP A 288 -10.33 2.40 -8.64
C ASP A 288 -9.90 3.88 -8.66
N GLU A 289 -10.85 4.82 -8.66
CA GLU A 289 -10.53 6.25 -8.58
C GLU A 289 -9.95 6.62 -7.20
N ILE A 290 -10.47 6.07 -6.12
CA ILE A 290 -9.91 6.24 -4.78
C ILE A 290 -8.47 5.73 -4.75
N VAL A 291 -8.19 4.54 -5.28
CA VAL A 291 -6.84 3.98 -5.32
C VAL A 291 -5.90 4.79 -6.22
N ARG A 292 -6.37 5.29 -7.37
CA ARG A 292 -5.61 6.20 -8.23
C ARG A 292 -5.22 7.46 -7.49
N TRP A 293 -6.20 8.12 -6.87
CA TRP A 293 -6.05 9.40 -6.17
C TRP A 293 -5.15 9.27 -4.93
N ALA A 294 -5.41 8.28 -4.11
CA ALA A 294 -4.65 8.02 -2.89
C ALA A 294 -3.22 7.56 -3.19
N THR A 295 -3.04 6.68 -4.15
CA THR A 295 -1.78 5.99 -4.42
C THR A 295 -1.05 5.65 -3.12
N PRO A 296 -1.57 4.71 -2.28
CA PRO A 296 -1.07 4.46 -0.93
C PRO A 296 0.42 4.11 -0.88
N VAL A 297 0.92 3.39 -1.89
CA VAL A 297 2.36 3.18 -2.11
C VAL A 297 2.82 4.17 -3.16
N THR A 298 3.65 5.12 -2.77
CA THR A 298 4.13 6.18 -3.68
C THR A 298 5.07 5.63 -4.74
N SER A 299 5.94 4.69 -4.36
CA SER A 299 6.94 4.10 -5.25
C SER A 299 7.44 2.75 -4.76
N PHE A 300 7.89 1.93 -5.70
CA PHE A 300 8.76 0.78 -5.50
C PHE A 300 9.94 0.90 -6.46
N GLN A 301 11.02 0.16 -6.20
CA GLN A 301 12.17 0.13 -7.10
C GLN A 301 12.39 -1.23 -7.76
N ARG A 302 13.22 -1.20 -8.79
CA ARG A 302 13.85 -2.37 -9.43
C ARG A 302 15.32 -2.05 -9.70
N THR A 303 16.11 -3.09 -9.93
CA THR A 303 17.51 -2.95 -10.33
C THR A 303 17.71 -3.49 -11.73
N ALA A 304 18.32 -2.71 -12.62
CA ALA A 304 18.64 -3.15 -13.96
C ALA A 304 19.63 -4.33 -13.93
N THR A 305 19.34 -5.40 -14.66
CA THR A 305 20.21 -6.59 -14.75
C THR A 305 21.23 -6.47 -15.87
N ALA A 306 20.99 -5.61 -16.86
CA ALA A 306 21.83 -5.32 -18.02
C ALA A 306 21.70 -3.85 -18.40
N ASP A 307 22.65 -3.35 -19.20
CA ASP A 307 22.57 -2.02 -19.80
C ASP A 307 21.35 -1.92 -20.71
N THR A 308 20.61 -0.81 -20.59
CA THR A 308 19.42 -0.56 -21.40
C THR A 308 19.16 0.93 -21.59
N VAL A 309 18.09 1.27 -22.31
CA VAL A 309 17.63 2.65 -22.50
C VAL A 309 16.18 2.75 -22.01
N LEU A 310 15.91 3.73 -21.16
CA LEU A 310 14.56 4.03 -20.68
C LEU A 310 14.32 5.55 -20.73
N GLY A 311 13.19 5.98 -21.30
CA GLY A 311 12.88 7.42 -21.44
C GLY A 311 14.00 8.25 -22.05
N GLY A 312 14.82 7.66 -22.95
CA GLY A 312 15.96 8.29 -23.60
C GLY A 312 17.24 8.36 -22.74
N GLN A 313 17.22 7.84 -21.51
CA GLN A 313 18.38 7.77 -20.62
C GLN A 313 19.09 6.41 -20.75
N GLN A 314 20.43 6.45 -20.66
CA GLN A 314 21.25 5.23 -20.59
C GLN A 314 21.23 4.70 -19.16
N ILE A 315 20.66 3.53 -18.95
CA ILE A 315 20.59 2.82 -17.67
C ILE A 315 21.67 1.74 -17.69
N ARG A 316 22.49 1.68 -16.67
CA ARG A 316 23.55 0.67 -16.55
C ARG A 316 23.07 -0.53 -15.73
N ALA A 317 23.67 -1.67 -15.99
CA ALA A 317 23.50 -2.83 -15.12
C ALA A 317 23.91 -2.47 -13.68
N GLY A 318 23.01 -2.73 -12.73
CA GLY A 318 23.20 -2.36 -11.32
C GLY A 318 22.48 -1.08 -10.91
N ASP A 319 22.10 -0.21 -11.83
CA ASP A 319 21.35 1.01 -11.51
C ASP A 319 19.98 0.65 -10.88
N ARG A 320 19.61 1.39 -9.81
CA ARG A 320 18.29 1.34 -9.19
C ARG A 320 17.34 2.28 -9.92
N LEU A 321 16.11 1.84 -10.14
CA LEU A 321 15.04 2.62 -10.79
C LEU A 321 13.82 2.64 -9.86
N ALA A 322 13.51 3.80 -9.31
CA ALA A 322 12.33 4.03 -8.48
C ALA A 322 11.14 4.39 -9.38
N MET A 323 10.14 3.52 -9.40
CA MET A 323 8.89 3.65 -10.16
C MET A 323 7.89 4.47 -9.34
N PHE A 324 7.71 5.76 -9.65
CA PHE A 324 6.82 6.63 -8.91
C PHE A 324 5.37 6.47 -9.38
N TYR A 325 4.62 5.56 -8.75
CA TYR A 325 3.18 5.38 -8.99
C TYR A 325 2.39 6.66 -8.70
N ALA A 326 2.81 7.42 -7.66
CA ALA A 326 2.22 8.70 -7.32
C ALA A 326 2.42 9.79 -8.39
N SER A 327 3.37 9.59 -9.31
CA SER A 327 3.49 10.41 -10.53
C SER A 327 2.68 9.82 -11.67
N ALA A 328 2.85 8.52 -11.93
CA ALA A 328 2.23 7.82 -13.06
C ALA A 328 0.70 7.87 -13.04
N ASN A 329 0.09 7.86 -11.85
CA ASN A 329 -1.36 7.96 -11.67
C ASN A 329 -1.93 9.36 -11.92
N PHE A 330 -1.06 10.36 -12.12
CA PHE A 330 -1.41 11.73 -12.48
C PHE A 330 -0.80 12.14 -13.82
N ASP A 331 -0.46 11.17 -14.68
CA ASP A 331 0.13 11.40 -15.99
C ASP A 331 -0.91 11.95 -16.97
N GLU A 332 -0.72 13.19 -17.40
CA GLU A 332 -1.60 13.92 -18.33
C GLU A 332 -1.63 13.32 -19.73
N GLU A 333 -0.69 12.45 -20.09
CA GLU A 333 -0.72 11.73 -21.36
C GLU A 333 -1.63 10.50 -21.32
N VAL A 334 -2.04 10.05 -20.11
CA VAL A 334 -2.87 8.86 -19.90
C VAL A 334 -4.24 9.19 -19.32
N PHE A 335 -4.30 10.16 -18.40
CA PHE A 335 -5.52 10.56 -17.72
C PHE A 335 -5.97 11.94 -18.15
N GLU A 336 -7.18 12.03 -18.66
CA GLU A 336 -7.82 13.33 -18.87
C GLU A 336 -8.09 14.00 -17.51
N ASN A 337 -7.69 15.26 -17.36
CA ASN A 337 -7.81 16.03 -16.11
C ASN A 337 -7.32 15.23 -14.88
N PRO A 338 -6.03 14.79 -14.82
CA PRO A 338 -5.54 13.88 -13.80
C PRO A 338 -5.65 14.41 -12.36
N THR A 339 -5.73 15.73 -12.19
CA THR A 339 -5.87 16.41 -10.90
C THR A 339 -7.32 16.64 -10.46
N VAL A 340 -8.28 16.10 -11.21
CA VAL A 340 -9.71 16.09 -10.84
C VAL A 340 -10.03 14.71 -10.25
N PHE A 341 -10.59 14.70 -9.05
CA PHE A 341 -11.15 13.50 -8.44
C PHE A 341 -12.53 13.24 -9.06
N ASP A 342 -12.66 12.15 -9.79
CA ASP A 342 -13.87 11.79 -10.54
C ASP A 342 -14.17 10.31 -10.36
N ILE A 343 -15.14 10.00 -9.51
CA ILE A 343 -15.53 8.61 -9.19
C ILE A 343 -16.19 7.87 -10.35
N THR A 344 -16.47 8.55 -11.46
CA THR A 344 -17.01 7.95 -12.69
C THR A 344 -15.93 7.72 -13.76
N ARG A 345 -14.67 8.00 -13.45
CA ARG A 345 -13.56 7.88 -14.41
C ARG A 345 -13.51 6.51 -15.05
N ASP A 346 -13.68 6.46 -16.38
CA ASP A 346 -13.58 5.26 -17.22
C ASP A 346 -13.10 5.65 -18.62
N PRO A 347 -11.96 5.13 -19.13
CA PRO A 347 -11.08 4.15 -18.46
C PRO A 347 -10.24 4.75 -17.32
N ASN A 348 -9.89 3.91 -16.34
CA ASN A 348 -9.02 4.28 -15.23
C ASN A 348 -7.82 3.30 -15.12
N PRO A 349 -6.82 3.40 -16.03
CA PRO A 349 -5.69 2.46 -16.08
C PRO A 349 -4.61 2.78 -15.05
N HIS A 350 -5.00 3.07 -13.80
CA HIS A 350 -4.07 3.44 -12.74
C HIS A 350 -3.09 2.33 -12.38
N LEU A 351 -1.94 2.70 -11.83
CA LEU A 351 -0.88 1.81 -11.38
C LEU A 351 -0.83 1.65 -9.85
N GLY A 352 -1.87 2.02 -9.13
CA GLY A 352 -1.92 1.90 -7.67
C GLY A 352 -1.86 0.45 -7.15
N PHE A 353 -2.17 -0.54 -8.02
CA PHE A 353 -1.95 -1.96 -7.76
C PHE A 353 -0.71 -2.53 -8.44
N GLY A 354 0.18 -1.68 -8.93
CA GLY A 354 1.35 -2.04 -9.72
C GLY A 354 1.12 -1.94 -11.24
N GLY A 355 2.20 -1.87 -12.02
CA GLY A 355 2.18 -1.61 -13.45
C GLY A 355 1.86 -2.80 -14.36
N SER A 356 1.14 -3.80 -13.87
CA SER A 356 0.99 -5.13 -14.50
C SER A 356 2.31 -5.95 -14.50
N GLY A 357 2.24 -7.24 -14.71
CA GLY A 357 3.41 -8.13 -14.64
C GLY A 357 3.41 -9.02 -13.41
N ALA A 358 4.55 -9.63 -13.10
CA ALA A 358 4.67 -10.68 -12.07
C ALA A 358 4.25 -10.19 -10.67
N HIS A 359 4.54 -8.94 -10.34
CA HIS A 359 4.28 -8.33 -9.03
C HIS A 359 2.97 -7.52 -8.95
N PHE A 360 2.03 -7.71 -9.88
CA PHE A 360 0.70 -7.09 -9.74
C PHE A 360 0.07 -7.48 -8.40
N CYS A 361 -0.58 -6.53 -7.72
CA CYS A 361 -1.11 -6.71 -6.37
C CYS A 361 -2.00 -7.97 -6.26
N LEU A 362 -1.66 -8.84 -5.31
CA LEU A 362 -2.40 -10.07 -5.06
C LEU A 362 -3.78 -9.78 -4.46
N GLY A 363 -3.86 -8.78 -3.59
CA GLY A 363 -5.05 -8.36 -2.87
C GLY A 363 -5.93 -7.35 -3.60
N ALA A 364 -5.67 -7.02 -4.89
CA ALA A 364 -6.39 -5.94 -5.59
C ALA A 364 -7.92 -6.09 -5.55
N ASN A 365 -8.45 -7.30 -5.68
CA ASN A 365 -9.89 -7.54 -5.63
C ASN A 365 -10.45 -7.41 -4.21
N LEU A 366 -9.69 -7.80 -3.20
CA LEU A 366 -10.07 -7.65 -1.79
C LEU A 366 -10.10 -6.15 -1.42
N ALA A 367 -9.06 -5.40 -1.75
CA ALA A 367 -9.00 -3.97 -1.47
C ALA A 367 -10.16 -3.19 -2.12
N ARG A 368 -10.51 -3.48 -3.38
CA ARG A 368 -11.69 -2.89 -4.03
C ARG A 368 -12.98 -3.21 -3.27
N MET A 369 -13.15 -4.47 -2.88
CA MET A 369 -14.31 -4.91 -2.12
C MET A 369 -14.41 -4.19 -0.77
N GLU A 370 -13.31 -4.07 -0.04
CA GLU A 370 -13.29 -3.39 1.25
C GLU A 370 -13.64 -1.90 1.10
N ILE A 371 -13.07 -1.23 0.10
CA ILE A 371 -13.38 0.17 -0.21
C ILE A 371 -14.87 0.33 -0.53
N ASP A 372 -15.42 -0.51 -1.41
CA ASP A 372 -16.85 -0.44 -1.79
C ASP A 372 -17.76 -0.65 -0.58
N LEU A 373 -17.46 -1.65 0.26
CA LEU A 373 -18.29 -2.00 1.41
C LEU A 373 -18.25 -0.91 2.49
N ILE A 374 -17.07 -0.40 2.83
CA ILE A 374 -16.95 0.60 3.90
C ILE A 374 -17.58 1.94 3.49
N PHE A 375 -17.33 2.41 2.25
CA PHE A 375 -17.96 3.63 1.77
C PHE A 375 -19.45 3.48 1.59
N GLY A 376 -19.93 2.27 1.22
CA GLY A 376 -21.35 1.92 1.24
C GLY A 376 -21.97 2.16 2.61
N ALA A 377 -21.38 1.57 3.65
CA ALA A 377 -21.86 1.70 5.02
C ALA A 377 -21.76 3.15 5.54
N ILE A 378 -20.67 3.88 5.22
CA ILE A 378 -20.53 5.30 5.60
C ILE A 378 -21.64 6.15 4.96
N ALA A 379 -21.91 5.98 3.67
CA ALA A 379 -22.93 6.75 2.98
C ALA A 379 -24.35 6.47 3.48
N ASP A 380 -24.60 5.25 3.99
CA ASP A 380 -25.90 4.88 4.55
C ASP A 380 -26.10 5.34 5.99
N ARG A 381 -25.04 5.40 6.81
CA ARG A 381 -25.12 5.66 8.26
C ARG A 381 -24.57 6.98 8.71
N LEU A 382 -23.58 7.52 8.00
CA LEU A 382 -22.89 8.77 8.29
C LEU A 382 -22.88 9.69 7.05
N PRO A 383 -24.06 9.93 6.39
CA PRO A 383 -24.09 10.69 5.14
C PRO A 383 -23.61 12.14 5.29
N ASP A 384 -23.68 12.67 6.52
CA ASP A 384 -23.34 14.04 6.87
C ASP A 384 -21.99 14.15 7.60
N ILE A 385 -21.11 13.17 7.41
CA ILE A 385 -19.74 13.19 7.94
C ILE A 385 -19.01 14.48 7.49
N THR A 386 -18.28 15.11 8.42
CA THR A 386 -17.61 16.39 8.16
C THR A 386 -16.16 16.37 8.63
N LYS A 387 -15.33 17.20 8.02
CA LYS A 387 -13.94 17.41 8.42
C LYS A 387 -13.89 18.39 9.63
N LEU A 388 -13.28 17.96 10.74
CA LEU A 388 -13.08 18.80 11.94
C LEU A 388 -11.66 19.39 12.04
N GLY A 389 -10.72 18.87 11.30
CA GLY A 389 -9.33 19.33 11.30
C GLY A 389 -8.54 18.73 10.14
N ASP A 390 -7.32 19.21 9.94
CA ASP A 390 -6.44 18.68 8.91
C ASP A 390 -5.90 17.29 9.31
N PRO A 391 -5.74 16.37 8.33
CA PRO A 391 -5.17 15.06 8.60
C PRO A 391 -3.70 15.17 9.02
N GLN A 392 -3.30 14.35 9.97
CA GLN A 392 -1.90 14.18 10.36
C GLN A 392 -1.27 13.09 9.52
N ARG A 393 -0.24 13.44 8.74
CA ARG A 393 0.40 12.52 7.81
C ARG A 393 1.44 11.65 8.50
N LEU A 394 1.60 10.44 7.97
CA LEU A 394 2.73 9.58 8.28
C LEU A 394 4.00 10.16 7.63
N ARG A 395 5.08 10.26 8.39
CA ARG A 395 6.39 10.61 7.88
C ARG A 395 7.01 9.40 7.20
N SER A 396 6.88 9.30 5.87
CA SER A 396 7.36 8.14 5.10
C SER A 396 7.66 8.54 3.65
N GLY A 397 8.82 8.14 3.14
CA GLY A 397 9.24 8.38 1.75
C GLY A 397 8.62 7.44 0.72
N TRP A 398 7.87 6.39 1.15
CA TRP A 398 7.32 5.39 0.24
C TRP A 398 5.82 5.09 0.46
N LEU A 399 5.24 5.47 1.61
CA LEU A 399 3.82 5.37 1.90
C LEU A 399 3.17 6.76 1.94
N ASN A 400 2.06 6.92 1.23
CA ASN A 400 1.18 8.09 1.35
C ASN A 400 0.19 7.85 2.49
N GLY A 401 0.70 7.89 3.73
CA GLY A 401 -0.04 7.53 4.92
C GLY A 401 -0.68 8.74 5.62
N ILE A 402 -1.82 8.47 6.30
CA ILE A 402 -2.47 9.38 7.24
C ILE A 402 -2.63 8.63 8.56
N LYS A 403 -2.08 9.20 9.66
CA LYS A 403 -2.13 8.60 11.00
C LYS A 403 -3.42 8.94 11.72
N HIS A 404 -3.84 10.20 11.61
CA HIS A 404 -5.02 10.74 12.28
C HIS A 404 -5.81 11.64 11.34
N PHE A 405 -7.13 11.52 11.39
CA PHE A 405 -8.03 12.36 10.61
C PHE A 405 -9.29 12.67 11.44
N PRO A 406 -9.34 13.83 12.12
CA PRO A 406 -10.46 14.21 12.95
C PRO A 406 -11.69 14.54 12.10
N VAL A 407 -12.81 13.86 12.38
CA VAL A 407 -14.08 13.99 11.68
C VAL A 407 -15.26 14.12 12.64
N GLY A 408 -16.30 14.83 12.22
CA GLY A 408 -17.61 14.86 12.87
C GLY A 408 -18.53 13.82 12.23
N TYR A 409 -19.24 13.05 13.05
CA TYR A 409 -20.13 12.00 12.56
C TYR A 409 -21.58 12.46 12.30
N GLY A 410 -21.85 13.77 12.36
CA GLY A 410 -23.17 14.32 12.02
C GLY A 410 -24.25 14.07 13.07
N GLY A 411 -23.87 13.82 14.34
CA GLY A 411 -24.78 13.87 15.46
C GLY A 411 -25.37 15.27 15.62
N GLU A 412 -26.66 15.37 15.95
CA GLU A 412 -27.24 16.68 16.30
C GLU A 412 -26.40 17.31 17.42
N CYS A 413 -25.84 18.48 17.15
CA CYS A 413 -25.13 19.25 18.16
C CYS A 413 -26.09 19.43 19.37
N PRO A 414 -25.75 18.98 20.58
CA PRO A 414 -26.61 19.25 21.72
C PRO A 414 -26.70 20.76 21.87
N VAL A 415 -27.90 21.32 21.65
CA VAL A 415 -28.17 22.74 21.85
C VAL A 415 -27.79 23.05 23.29
N PRO A 416 -26.86 24.01 23.55
CA PRO A 416 -26.56 24.38 24.91
C PRO A 416 -27.82 24.98 25.55
N HIS A 417 -28.30 24.34 26.61
CA HIS A 417 -29.39 24.84 27.45
C HIS A 417 -28.89 25.94 28.41
#